data_58a5b33f6de80a65761ab02668dbaaca
#
_entry.id   58a5b33f6de80a65761ab02668dbaaca
#
_cell.length_a   1.000
_cell.length_b   1.000
_cell.length_c   1.000
_cell.angle_alpha   90.00
_cell.angle_beta   90.00
_cell.angle_gamma   90.00
#
_symmetry.space_group_name_H-M   'P 1'
#
loop_
_entity.id
_entity.type
_entity.pdbx_description
1 polymer ?
#
loop_
_entity_poly.entity_id
_entity_poly.type
_entity_poly.pdbx_seq_one_letter_code
_entity_poly.pdbx_strand_id
1 'polypeptide(L)'
;FSAPFRRLQNKTQVFPLPGQIFVHNRLTHTLEVSCVGRSLGNAIGRAVKAEEPELPFDFSDVGTVVSAACLAHDMGNPPFGHAGERAIHAYFTEGTGTRWRESLEAEGGRWADFVHYDGNANGLRLLTHTFCGRRPGGYGLTYATIGSFIKYPYTSAKECETGKFGCFASEEETLQQVARRLGLLEISTNGHPEFARHPLVYLVEAADDICYQIMDLEDAYKLKILSREECTELLYSFLPDPEREEAGRVIGQLSDDNEQIAYLRGKVVNRLTLSAIDTFLAHREEILCGTFHGSLIGAMEKRQREAYRAAREVAFDRIYYAGEVLDIELAGFRIFSSLLDNLIEAQLHPERAYSKLWFNRIPSQYDMSSPTLYGKIQSALDYISGMT
;
A
#
# COMPACT_ATOMS: atom_id res chain seq x y z
N PHE A 1 -8.16 -14.91 5.43
CA PHE A 1 -7.61 -16.12 6.08
C PHE A 1 -6.22 -16.52 5.59
N SER A 2 -5.65 -15.83 4.57
CA SER A 2 -4.34 -16.16 4.01
C SER A 2 -3.19 -15.90 4.99
N ALA A 3 -2.10 -16.64 4.85
CA ALA A 3 -0.91 -16.45 5.68
C ALA A 3 -0.28 -15.04 5.47
N PRO A 4 -0.15 -14.51 4.23
CA PRO A 4 0.34 -13.15 4.02
C PRO A 4 -0.50 -12.08 4.73
N PHE A 5 -1.83 -12.18 4.69
CA PHE A 5 -2.70 -11.23 5.40
C PHE A 5 -2.48 -11.30 6.91
N ARG A 6 -2.39 -12.51 7.49
CA ARG A 6 -2.12 -12.68 8.94
C ARG A 6 -0.75 -12.13 9.36
N ARG A 7 0.25 -12.20 8.48
CA ARG A 7 1.59 -11.66 8.76
C ARG A 7 1.60 -10.14 8.93
N LEU A 8 0.59 -9.42 8.41
CA LEU A 8 0.45 -7.97 8.63
C LEU A 8 0.38 -7.62 10.13
N GLN A 9 -0.08 -8.54 10.99
CA GLN A 9 -0.09 -8.35 12.44
C GLN A 9 1.30 -8.06 13.02
N ASN A 10 2.34 -8.66 12.44
CA ASN A 10 3.71 -8.53 12.90
C ASN A 10 4.56 -7.61 11.99
N LYS A 11 3.94 -6.92 11.05
CA LYS A 11 4.57 -5.87 10.25
C LYS A 11 4.21 -4.51 10.82
N THR A 12 5.20 -3.66 10.98
CA THR A 12 5.02 -2.30 11.51
C THR A 12 4.33 -1.42 10.47
N GLN A 13 3.46 -0.52 10.93
CA GLN A 13 2.92 0.53 10.08
C GLN A 13 3.94 1.67 9.96
N VAL A 14 4.20 2.36 11.05
CA VAL A 14 5.18 3.47 11.14
C VAL A 14 6.22 3.18 12.22
N PHE A 15 5.77 2.86 13.43
CA PHE A 15 6.63 2.70 14.59
C PHE A 15 7.03 1.24 14.79
N PRO A 16 8.29 0.87 14.52
CA PRO A 16 8.78 -0.50 14.68
C PRO A 16 9.15 -0.79 16.14
N LEU A 17 8.23 -0.52 17.07
CA LEU A 17 8.47 -0.66 18.51
C LEU A 17 7.97 -2.02 19.03
N PRO A 18 8.85 -2.99 19.27
CA PRO A 18 8.45 -4.28 19.82
C PRO A 18 7.76 -4.12 21.18
N GLY A 19 6.55 -4.68 21.30
CA GLY A 19 5.80 -4.67 22.56
C GLY A 19 4.90 -3.45 22.81
N GLN A 20 4.84 -2.49 21.91
CA GLN A 20 3.87 -1.39 21.97
C GLN A 20 2.52 -1.86 21.40
N ILE A 21 1.63 -2.27 22.30
CA ILE A 21 0.30 -2.82 21.94
C ILE A 21 -0.66 -1.71 21.46
N PHE A 22 -0.37 -0.47 21.78
CA PHE A 22 -1.29 0.66 21.59
C PHE A 22 -1.11 1.42 20.27
N VAL A 23 -0.07 1.13 19.50
CA VAL A 23 0.16 1.71 18.17
C VAL A 23 -0.30 0.78 17.07
N HIS A 24 -0.64 1.35 15.92
CA HIS A 24 -1.15 0.57 14.79
C HIS A 24 -0.04 -0.32 14.19
N ASN A 25 -0.41 -1.58 13.93
CA ASN A 25 0.33 -2.45 13.02
C ASN A 25 -0.40 -2.49 11.66
N ARG A 26 0.24 -3.09 10.64
CA ARG A 26 -0.36 -3.14 9.30
C ARG A 26 -1.71 -3.86 9.25
N LEU A 27 -1.97 -4.82 10.12
CA LEU A 27 -3.26 -5.52 10.15
C LEU A 27 -4.38 -4.61 10.66
N THR A 28 -4.16 -3.90 11.78
CA THR A 28 -5.18 -2.99 12.34
C THR A 28 -5.45 -1.84 11.38
N HIS A 29 -4.39 -1.23 10.82
CA HIS A 29 -4.52 -0.22 9.78
C HIS A 29 -5.32 -0.73 8.57
N THR A 30 -4.98 -1.88 8.01
CA THR A 30 -5.67 -2.47 6.85
C THR A 30 -7.16 -2.73 7.13
N LEU A 31 -7.52 -3.11 8.36
CA LEU A 31 -8.93 -3.29 8.77
C LEU A 31 -9.67 -1.96 8.80
N GLU A 32 -9.07 -0.90 9.31
CA GLU A 32 -9.65 0.44 9.34
C GLU A 32 -9.81 1.01 7.93
N VAL A 33 -8.78 0.89 7.08
CA VAL A 33 -8.84 1.25 5.65
C VAL A 33 -9.99 0.52 4.95
N SER A 34 -10.18 -0.76 5.26
CA SER A 34 -11.28 -1.57 4.70
C SER A 34 -12.66 -1.06 5.17
N CYS A 35 -12.80 -0.60 6.40
CA CYS A 35 -14.05 -0.02 6.91
C CYS A 35 -14.37 1.32 6.22
N VAL A 36 -13.39 2.20 6.09
CA VAL A 36 -13.55 3.48 5.37
C VAL A 36 -13.84 3.23 3.89
N GLY A 37 -13.06 2.37 3.23
CA GLY A 37 -13.24 2.00 1.83
C GLY A 37 -14.62 1.40 1.54
N ARG A 38 -15.13 0.55 2.43
CA ARG A 38 -16.51 0.03 2.34
C ARG A 38 -17.53 1.15 2.40
N SER A 39 -17.33 2.11 3.30
CA SER A 39 -18.24 3.26 3.46
C SER A 39 -18.26 4.14 2.22
N LEU A 40 -17.07 4.43 1.65
CA LEU A 40 -16.91 5.16 0.39
C LEU A 40 -17.62 4.42 -0.76
N GLY A 41 -17.30 3.14 -0.97
CA GLY A 41 -17.88 2.34 -2.04
C GLY A 41 -19.41 2.20 -1.94
N ASN A 42 -19.94 2.02 -0.74
CA ASN A 42 -21.40 1.97 -0.51
C ASN A 42 -22.09 3.31 -0.84
N ALA A 43 -21.44 4.43 -0.49
CA ALA A 43 -22.01 5.75 -0.78
C ALA A 43 -22.02 6.03 -2.29
N ILE A 44 -20.91 5.74 -2.98
CA ILE A 44 -20.81 5.88 -4.43
C ILE A 44 -21.79 4.93 -5.14
N GLY A 45 -21.88 3.68 -4.73
CA GLY A 45 -22.84 2.72 -5.31
C GLY A 45 -24.28 3.20 -5.20
N ARG A 46 -24.67 3.77 -4.03
CA ARG A 46 -26.01 4.36 -3.85
C ARG A 46 -26.23 5.59 -4.73
N ALA A 47 -25.25 6.48 -4.84
CA ALA A 47 -25.35 7.68 -5.66
C ALA A 47 -25.52 7.32 -7.15
N VAL A 48 -24.69 6.40 -7.66
CA VAL A 48 -24.80 5.92 -9.05
C VAL A 48 -26.16 5.28 -9.30
N LYS A 49 -26.65 4.43 -8.37
CA LYS A 49 -27.97 3.78 -8.54
C LYS A 49 -29.12 4.78 -8.51
N ALA A 50 -29.00 5.85 -7.74
CA ALA A 50 -30.01 6.91 -7.70
C ALA A 50 -30.07 7.74 -8.99
N GLU A 51 -28.91 8.02 -9.60
CA GLU A 51 -28.80 8.75 -10.87
C GLU A 51 -29.17 7.90 -12.08
N GLU A 52 -28.83 6.61 -12.05
CA GLU A 52 -28.98 5.66 -13.17
C GLU A 52 -29.85 4.44 -12.75
N PRO A 53 -31.13 4.64 -12.38
CA PRO A 53 -31.97 3.58 -11.85
C PRO A 53 -32.23 2.44 -12.83
N GLU A 54 -32.17 2.73 -14.13
CA GLU A 54 -32.45 1.77 -15.22
C GLU A 54 -31.26 0.82 -15.50
N LEU A 55 -30.06 1.10 -14.97
CA LEU A 55 -28.93 0.20 -15.17
C LEU A 55 -29.20 -1.16 -14.52
N PRO A 56 -28.98 -2.27 -15.27
CA PRO A 56 -29.32 -3.63 -14.82
C PRO A 56 -28.32 -4.19 -13.79
N PHE A 57 -27.50 -3.34 -13.17
CA PHE A 57 -26.46 -3.74 -12.23
C PHE A 57 -26.88 -3.45 -10.79
N ASP A 58 -26.46 -4.33 -9.90
CA ASP A 58 -26.54 -4.09 -8.46
C ASP A 58 -25.23 -3.43 -7.99
N PHE A 59 -25.33 -2.14 -7.65
CA PHE A 59 -24.21 -1.35 -7.14
C PHE A 59 -23.95 -1.56 -5.65
N SER A 60 -24.70 -2.44 -4.96
CA SER A 60 -24.49 -2.76 -3.55
C SER A 60 -23.14 -3.43 -3.30
N ASP A 61 -22.57 -4.12 -4.30
CA ASP A 61 -21.29 -4.79 -4.20
C ASP A 61 -20.07 -3.87 -4.33
N VAL A 62 -20.24 -2.60 -4.74
CA VAL A 62 -19.13 -1.65 -4.91
C VAL A 62 -18.37 -1.51 -3.59
N GLY A 63 -19.07 -1.35 -2.46
CA GLY A 63 -18.44 -1.28 -1.14
C GLY A 63 -17.69 -2.56 -0.76
N THR A 64 -18.17 -3.72 -1.20
CA THR A 64 -17.50 -5.01 -0.96
C THR A 64 -16.21 -5.15 -1.79
N VAL A 65 -16.24 -4.73 -3.05
CA VAL A 65 -15.06 -4.72 -3.94
C VAL A 65 -13.98 -3.80 -3.39
N VAL A 66 -14.34 -2.55 -3.04
CA VAL A 66 -13.41 -1.58 -2.47
C VAL A 66 -12.83 -2.07 -1.14
N SER A 67 -13.69 -2.59 -0.24
CA SER A 67 -13.27 -3.17 1.04
C SER A 67 -12.27 -4.33 0.85
N ALA A 68 -12.50 -5.21 -0.12
CA ALA A 68 -11.60 -6.33 -0.42
C ALA A 68 -10.25 -5.85 -0.98
N ALA A 69 -10.24 -4.83 -1.85
CA ALA A 69 -9.02 -4.22 -2.34
C ALA A 69 -8.24 -3.52 -1.21
N CYS A 70 -8.94 -2.81 -0.32
CA CYS A 70 -8.36 -2.23 0.90
C CYS A 70 -7.71 -3.29 1.79
N LEU A 71 -8.34 -4.47 1.99
CA LEU A 71 -7.72 -5.57 2.75
C LEU A 71 -6.44 -6.10 2.11
N ALA A 72 -6.27 -5.92 0.82
CA ALA A 72 -5.11 -6.40 0.08
C ALA A 72 -3.97 -5.37 -0.06
N HIS A 73 -4.26 -4.06 0.07
CA HIS A 73 -3.39 -2.98 -0.36
C HIS A 73 -1.96 -3.05 0.22
N ASP A 74 -1.84 -3.45 1.47
CA ASP A 74 -0.58 -3.50 2.22
C ASP A 74 0.11 -4.88 2.22
N MET A 75 -0.51 -5.91 1.61
CA MET A 75 -0.01 -7.29 1.68
C MET A 75 1.37 -7.47 1.02
N GLY A 76 1.70 -6.65 0.03
CA GLY A 76 2.94 -6.71 -0.72
C GLY A 76 4.12 -5.99 -0.06
N ASN A 77 3.89 -5.18 0.96
CA ASN A 77 4.95 -4.45 1.64
C ASN A 77 5.94 -5.40 2.34
N PRO A 78 7.26 -5.19 2.18
CA PRO A 78 8.27 -5.97 2.89
C PRO A 78 8.27 -5.63 4.39
N PRO A 79 9.00 -6.41 5.23
CA PRO A 79 9.33 -5.98 6.59
C PRO A 79 9.91 -4.56 6.59
N PHE A 80 9.65 -3.78 7.64
CA PHE A 80 10.00 -2.35 7.76
C PHE A 80 9.32 -1.42 6.72
N GLY A 81 8.35 -1.90 5.95
CA GLY A 81 7.58 -1.09 5.02
C GLY A 81 8.44 -0.34 4.00
N HIS A 82 8.28 0.98 3.89
CA HIS A 82 9.06 1.82 2.98
C HIS A 82 10.59 1.79 3.27
N ALA A 83 11.00 1.60 4.52
CA ALA A 83 12.42 1.40 4.82
C ALA A 83 12.95 0.10 4.21
N GLY A 84 12.14 -0.96 4.23
CA GLY A 84 12.45 -2.22 3.54
C GLY A 84 12.54 -2.05 2.02
N GLU A 85 11.63 -1.29 1.39
CA GLU A 85 11.71 -0.95 -0.03
C GLU A 85 13.02 -0.21 -0.33
N ARG A 86 13.36 0.83 0.48
CA ARG A 86 14.62 1.56 0.33
C ARG A 86 15.86 0.66 0.51
N ALA A 87 15.82 -0.29 1.44
CA ALA A 87 16.91 -1.23 1.64
C ALA A 87 17.11 -2.17 0.45
N ILE A 88 16.02 -2.65 -0.16
CA ILE A 88 16.07 -3.45 -1.40
C ILE A 88 16.60 -2.61 -2.56
N HIS A 89 16.09 -1.39 -2.73
CA HIS A 89 16.58 -0.44 -3.74
C HIS A 89 18.09 -0.21 -3.60
N ALA A 90 18.57 0.15 -2.39
CA ALA A 90 19.98 0.41 -2.13
C ALA A 90 20.85 -0.84 -2.41
N TYR A 91 20.38 -2.04 -2.11
CA TYR A 91 21.09 -3.27 -2.42
C TYR A 91 21.37 -3.41 -3.92
N PHE A 92 20.40 -3.08 -4.79
CA PHE A 92 20.53 -3.21 -6.24
C PHE A 92 21.12 -1.96 -6.92
N THR A 93 21.16 -0.80 -6.27
CA THR A 93 21.70 0.44 -6.88
C THR A 93 23.13 0.76 -6.46
N GLU A 94 23.48 0.56 -5.20
CA GLU A 94 24.76 0.95 -4.61
C GLU A 94 25.42 -0.16 -3.78
N GLY A 95 24.67 -1.24 -3.48
CA GLY A 95 25.13 -2.37 -2.68
C GLY A 95 25.76 -3.49 -3.51
N THR A 96 25.98 -4.64 -2.83
CA THR A 96 26.58 -5.84 -3.44
C THR A 96 25.74 -6.45 -4.55
N GLY A 97 24.45 -6.12 -4.60
CA GLY A 97 23.51 -6.60 -5.63
C GLY A 97 23.84 -6.09 -7.03
N THR A 98 24.54 -4.95 -7.17
CA THR A 98 24.91 -4.37 -8.47
C THR A 98 25.71 -5.35 -9.35
N ARG A 99 26.42 -6.31 -8.76
CA ARG A 99 27.17 -7.36 -9.46
C ARG A 99 26.31 -8.27 -10.34
N TRP A 100 25.02 -8.34 -10.08
CA TRP A 100 24.09 -9.21 -10.82
C TRP A 100 23.54 -8.58 -12.10
N ARG A 101 23.73 -7.27 -12.28
CA ARG A 101 23.09 -6.50 -13.35
C ARG A 101 23.41 -7.04 -14.74
N GLU A 102 24.70 -7.13 -15.07
CA GLU A 102 25.14 -7.55 -16.42
C GLU A 102 24.63 -8.95 -16.78
N SER A 103 24.73 -9.89 -15.84
CA SER A 103 24.27 -11.27 -16.06
C SER A 103 22.75 -11.34 -16.21
N LEU A 104 22.00 -10.56 -15.43
CA LEU A 104 20.55 -10.53 -15.49
C LEU A 104 20.05 -9.91 -16.80
N GLU A 105 20.62 -8.78 -17.22
CA GLU A 105 20.27 -8.11 -18.48
C GLU A 105 20.66 -8.97 -19.69
N ALA A 106 21.75 -9.71 -19.63
CA ALA A 106 22.16 -10.65 -20.65
C ALA A 106 21.17 -11.82 -20.83
N GLU A 107 20.48 -12.23 -19.78
CA GLU A 107 19.39 -13.20 -19.81
C GLU A 107 18.04 -12.60 -20.25
N GLY A 108 17.98 -11.29 -20.55
CA GLY A 108 16.74 -10.56 -20.89
C GLY A 108 15.89 -10.19 -19.68
N GLY A 109 16.43 -10.26 -18.47
CA GLY A 109 15.74 -9.84 -17.25
C GLY A 109 15.62 -8.33 -17.15
N ARG A 110 14.55 -7.85 -16.51
CA ARG A 110 14.31 -6.42 -16.31
C ARG A 110 14.93 -5.96 -14.99
N TRP A 111 16.09 -5.28 -15.06
CA TRP A 111 16.80 -4.77 -13.89
C TRP A 111 15.99 -3.71 -13.11
N ALA A 112 15.21 -2.90 -13.83
CA ALA A 112 14.37 -1.85 -13.24
C ALA A 112 13.38 -2.38 -12.18
N ASP A 113 12.92 -3.62 -12.30
CA ASP A 113 12.02 -4.26 -11.32
C ASP A 113 12.63 -4.32 -9.90
N PHE A 114 13.94 -4.43 -9.83
CA PHE A 114 14.65 -4.58 -8.56
C PHE A 114 15.19 -3.26 -8.02
N VAL A 115 15.69 -2.38 -8.89
CA VAL A 115 16.15 -1.04 -8.48
C VAL A 115 15.02 -0.11 -8.09
N HIS A 116 13.79 -0.40 -8.53
CA HIS A 116 12.59 0.35 -8.16
C HIS A 116 11.61 -0.49 -7.35
N TYR A 117 12.07 -1.59 -6.72
CA TYR A 117 11.19 -2.50 -5.99
C TYR A 117 10.08 -1.77 -5.23
N ASP A 118 8.84 -2.18 -5.47
CA ASP A 118 7.64 -1.52 -4.94
C ASP A 118 6.68 -2.55 -4.33
N GLY A 119 6.19 -2.26 -3.11
CA GLY A 119 5.21 -3.09 -2.43
C GLY A 119 3.90 -3.25 -3.20
N ASN A 120 3.50 -2.27 -4.05
CA ASN A 120 2.32 -2.40 -4.90
C ASN A 120 2.52 -3.48 -5.96
N ALA A 121 3.68 -3.49 -6.64
CA ALA A 121 4.00 -4.53 -7.62
C ALA A 121 4.10 -5.91 -6.96
N ASN A 122 4.76 -6.00 -5.81
CA ASN A 122 4.83 -7.23 -5.04
C ASN A 122 3.46 -7.69 -4.53
N GLY A 123 2.57 -6.76 -4.21
CA GLY A 123 1.17 -7.05 -3.86
C GLY A 123 0.41 -7.71 -4.99
N LEU A 124 0.49 -7.16 -6.21
CA LEU A 124 -0.12 -7.77 -7.38
C LEU A 124 0.41 -9.20 -7.60
N ARG A 125 1.75 -9.38 -7.54
CA ARG A 125 2.38 -10.68 -7.64
C ARG A 125 1.86 -11.65 -6.56
N LEU A 126 1.84 -11.23 -5.31
CA LEU A 126 1.35 -12.03 -4.19
C LEU A 126 -0.10 -12.48 -4.36
N LEU A 127 -0.94 -11.64 -4.95
CA LEU A 127 -2.37 -11.90 -5.16
C LEU A 127 -2.65 -12.81 -6.35
N THR A 128 -1.81 -12.76 -7.40
CA THR A 128 -2.12 -13.37 -8.71
C THR A 128 -1.15 -14.48 -9.12
N HIS A 129 0.08 -14.47 -8.60
CA HIS A 129 1.10 -15.46 -8.94
C HIS A 129 0.75 -16.86 -8.44
N THR A 130 1.05 -17.86 -9.25
CA THR A 130 0.87 -19.28 -8.91
C THR A 130 2.10 -19.78 -8.16
N PHE A 131 2.14 -19.57 -6.86
CA PHE A 131 3.18 -20.16 -6.01
C PHE A 131 3.08 -21.70 -5.96
N CYS A 132 4.19 -22.39 -5.67
CA CYS A 132 4.21 -23.84 -5.60
C CYS A 132 3.13 -24.38 -4.65
N GLY A 133 2.37 -25.39 -5.13
CA GLY A 133 1.26 -25.97 -4.39
C GLY A 133 -0.02 -25.17 -4.34
N ARG A 134 -0.12 -24.04 -5.08
CA ARG A 134 -1.34 -23.24 -5.23
C ARG A 134 -2.01 -23.46 -6.57
N ARG A 135 -3.29 -23.13 -6.63
CA ARG A 135 -4.07 -23.13 -7.90
C ARG A 135 -3.61 -21.98 -8.79
N PRO A 136 -3.71 -22.12 -10.12
CA PRO A 136 -3.50 -21.01 -11.06
C PRO A 136 -4.36 -19.80 -10.71
N GLY A 137 -3.80 -18.59 -10.86
CA GLY A 137 -4.48 -17.33 -10.54
C GLY A 137 -4.39 -16.89 -9.07
N GLY A 138 -3.49 -17.47 -8.30
CA GLY A 138 -3.19 -17.05 -6.93
C GLY A 138 -4.38 -17.23 -5.98
N TYR A 139 -4.92 -16.13 -5.46
CA TYR A 139 -6.08 -16.16 -4.55
C TYR A 139 -7.44 -16.23 -5.27
N GLY A 140 -7.46 -16.18 -6.60
CA GLY A 140 -8.71 -16.23 -7.36
C GLY A 140 -9.65 -15.05 -7.10
N LEU A 141 -9.09 -13.85 -6.90
CA LEU A 141 -9.85 -12.63 -6.72
C LEU A 141 -10.55 -12.22 -8.03
N THR A 142 -11.66 -11.50 -7.92
CA THR A 142 -12.33 -10.92 -9.09
C THR A 142 -11.45 -9.88 -9.78
N TYR A 143 -11.61 -9.72 -11.09
CA TYR A 143 -10.90 -8.68 -11.83
C TYR A 143 -11.20 -7.28 -11.27
N ALA A 144 -12.45 -7.02 -10.86
CA ALA A 144 -12.82 -5.74 -10.24
C ALA A 144 -12.03 -5.48 -8.95
N THR A 145 -11.84 -6.48 -8.09
CA THR A 145 -11.02 -6.34 -6.87
C THR A 145 -9.55 -6.10 -7.21
N ILE A 146 -9.00 -6.84 -8.19
CA ILE A 146 -7.60 -6.66 -8.62
C ILE A 146 -7.41 -5.28 -9.26
N GLY A 147 -8.31 -4.86 -10.16
CA GLY A 147 -8.25 -3.52 -10.77
C GLY A 147 -8.34 -2.39 -9.75
N SER A 148 -9.18 -2.55 -8.72
CA SER A 148 -9.30 -1.58 -7.62
C SER A 148 -8.06 -1.55 -6.69
N PHE A 149 -7.28 -2.63 -6.67
CA PHE A 149 -6.01 -2.72 -5.95
C PHE A 149 -4.86 -2.05 -6.71
N ILE A 150 -4.82 -2.13 -8.06
CA ILE A 150 -3.67 -1.68 -8.86
C ILE A 150 -3.62 -0.14 -8.90
N LYS A 151 -2.82 0.46 -8.01
CA LYS A 151 -2.61 1.92 -7.94
C LYS A 151 -1.82 2.46 -9.13
N TYR A 152 -0.86 1.69 -9.62
CA TYR A 152 0.05 2.05 -10.72
C TYR A 152 -0.07 1.01 -11.85
N PRO A 153 -1.00 1.19 -12.81
CA PRO A 153 -1.29 0.19 -13.83
C PRO A 153 -0.26 0.19 -14.97
N TYR A 154 1.02 0.06 -14.61
CA TYR A 154 2.17 0.00 -15.51
C TYR A 154 3.33 -0.75 -14.86
N THR A 155 4.30 -1.16 -15.70
CA THR A 155 5.52 -1.86 -15.26
C THR A 155 6.66 -0.88 -14.95
N SER A 156 7.73 -1.38 -14.36
CA SER A 156 8.97 -0.63 -14.09
C SER A 156 9.69 -0.13 -15.38
N ALA A 157 9.27 -0.58 -16.56
CA ALA A 157 9.79 -0.09 -17.84
C ALA A 157 9.35 1.35 -18.14
N LYS A 158 8.29 1.84 -17.48
CA LYS A 158 7.91 3.24 -17.54
C LYS A 158 8.89 4.08 -16.72
N GLU A 159 9.53 5.04 -17.36
CA GLU A 159 10.29 6.06 -16.65
C GLU A 159 9.34 6.93 -15.82
N CYS A 160 9.48 6.86 -14.50
CA CYS A 160 8.68 7.64 -13.55
C CYS A 160 9.63 8.29 -12.53
N GLU A 161 9.51 9.59 -12.33
CA GLU A 161 10.36 10.35 -11.38
C GLU A 161 10.32 9.78 -9.96
N THR A 162 9.19 9.20 -9.57
CA THR A 162 9.02 8.61 -8.22
C THR A 162 9.52 7.18 -8.13
N GLY A 163 9.86 6.53 -9.24
CA GLY A 163 10.22 5.10 -9.30
C GLY A 163 9.06 4.15 -8.97
N LYS A 164 7.83 4.65 -8.76
CA LYS A 164 6.67 3.81 -8.41
C LYS A 164 6.10 3.09 -9.61
N PHE A 165 5.75 1.81 -9.44
CA PHE A 165 5.09 0.97 -10.46
C PHE A 165 4.24 -0.11 -9.77
N GLY A 166 3.31 -0.73 -10.49
CA GLY A 166 2.37 -1.68 -9.88
C GLY A 166 2.46 -3.10 -10.44
N CYS A 167 3.45 -3.39 -11.32
CA CYS A 167 3.54 -4.69 -11.97
C CYS A 167 4.99 -5.03 -12.33
N PHE A 168 5.52 -6.14 -11.83
CA PHE A 168 6.80 -6.70 -12.29
C PHE A 168 6.68 -7.25 -13.71
N ALA A 169 7.80 -7.42 -14.40
CA ALA A 169 7.84 -8.03 -15.72
C ALA A 169 7.19 -9.42 -15.75
N SER A 170 7.34 -10.18 -14.68
CA SER A 170 6.75 -11.52 -14.54
C SER A 170 5.21 -11.53 -14.48
N GLU A 171 4.56 -10.43 -14.09
CA GLU A 171 3.11 -10.28 -14.00
C GLU A 171 2.50 -9.39 -15.10
N GLU A 172 3.29 -8.96 -16.09
CA GLU A 172 2.85 -8.05 -17.16
C GLU A 172 1.64 -8.61 -17.96
N GLU A 173 1.66 -9.92 -18.27
CA GLU A 173 0.53 -10.57 -18.93
C GLU A 173 -0.75 -10.53 -18.06
N THR A 174 -0.60 -10.71 -16.76
CA THR A 174 -1.71 -10.60 -15.79
C THR A 174 -2.28 -9.18 -15.77
N LEU A 175 -1.43 -8.14 -15.77
CA LEU A 175 -1.87 -6.75 -15.84
C LEU A 175 -2.68 -6.49 -17.12
N GLN A 176 -2.15 -6.93 -18.28
CA GLN A 176 -2.85 -6.79 -19.56
C GLN A 176 -4.18 -7.54 -19.58
N GLN A 177 -4.24 -8.73 -18.98
CA GLN A 177 -5.47 -9.50 -18.88
C GLN A 177 -6.51 -8.78 -18.02
N VAL A 178 -6.12 -8.25 -16.86
CA VAL A 178 -6.98 -7.45 -15.97
C VAL A 178 -7.50 -6.23 -16.71
N ALA A 179 -6.64 -5.48 -17.39
CA ALA A 179 -7.01 -4.29 -18.14
C ALA A 179 -8.03 -4.60 -19.24
N ARG A 180 -7.77 -5.63 -20.04
CA ARG A 180 -8.71 -6.08 -21.11
C ARG A 180 -10.08 -6.51 -20.55
N ARG A 181 -10.10 -7.24 -19.43
CA ARG A 181 -11.34 -7.72 -18.81
C ARG A 181 -12.18 -6.61 -18.21
N LEU A 182 -11.52 -5.55 -17.72
CA LEU A 182 -12.18 -4.38 -17.12
C LEU A 182 -12.42 -3.25 -18.14
N GLY A 183 -11.93 -3.38 -19.37
CA GLY A 183 -12.03 -2.31 -20.38
C GLY A 183 -11.24 -1.06 -20.00
N LEU A 184 -10.11 -1.21 -19.29
CA LEU A 184 -9.26 -0.07 -18.96
C LEU A 184 -8.63 0.49 -20.23
N LEU A 185 -8.64 1.82 -20.36
CA LEU A 185 -8.04 2.50 -21.49
C LEU A 185 -6.53 2.35 -21.49
N GLU A 186 -5.97 1.93 -22.58
CA GLU A 186 -4.51 1.93 -22.78
C GLU A 186 -4.07 3.36 -23.13
N ILE A 187 -3.09 3.86 -22.35
CA ILE A 187 -2.56 5.22 -22.49
C ILE A 187 -1.06 5.20 -22.80
N SER A 188 -0.54 4.03 -23.21
CA SER A 188 0.87 3.80 -23.50
C SER A 188 1.40 4.75 -24.57
N THR A 189 2.53 5.40 -24.29
CA THR A 189 3.22 6.28 -25.25
C THR A 189 4.55 5.69 -25.75
N ASN A 190 5.15 4.75 -25.01
CA ASN A 190 6.53 4.29 -25.20
C ASN A 190 6.64 2.78 -25.51
N GLY A 191 5.58 2.14 -25.98
CA GLY A 191 5.58 0.71 -26.32
C GLY A 191 5.55 -0.25 -25.11
N HIS A 192 5.47 0.26 -23.90
CA HIS A 192 5.25 -0.51 -22.67
C HIS A 192 3.80 -0.37 -22.21
N PRO A 193 3.16 -1.45 -21.75
CA PRO A 193 1.77 -1.41 -21.32
C PRO A 193 1.56 -0.41 -20.17
N GLU A 194 0.73 0.57 -20.41
CA GLU A 194 0.26 1.53 -19.43
C GLU A 194 -1.24 1.75 -19.62
N PHE A 195 -1.99 1.66 -18.53
CA PHE A 195 -3.44 1.79 -18.56
C PHE A 195 -3.92 2.92 -17.64
N ALA A 196 -5.10 3.48 -17.95
CA ALA A 196 -5.80 4.34 -17.03
C ALA A 196 -6.14 3.58 -15.74
N ARG A 197 -6.15 4.31 -14.62
CA ARG A 197 -6.49 3.73 -13.31
C ARG A 197 -7.96 3.28 -13.30
N HIS A 198 -8.22 2.12 -12.69
CA HIS A 198 -9.59 1.68 -12.44
C HIS A 198 -10.33 2.68 -11.54
N PRO A 199 -11.60 3.07 -11.82
CA PRO A 199 -12.30 4.10 -11.05
C PRO A 199 -12.30 3.87 -9.53
N LEU A 200 -12.46 2.63 -9.08
CA LEU A 200 -12.52 2.32 -7.65
C LEU A 200 -11.17 2.39 -6.92
N VAL A 201 -10.04 2.45 -7.65
CA VAL A 201 -8.71 2.61 -7.03
C VAL A 201 -8.59 3.94 -6.30
N TYR A 202 -9.27 4.97 -6.78
CA TYR A 202 -9.28 6.28 -6.12
C TYR A 202 -9.95 6.22 -4.74
N LEU A 203 -10.94 5.34 -4.56
CA LEU A 203 -11.60 5.12 -3.26
C LEU A 203 -10.70 4.34 -2.31
N VAL A 204 -9.95 3.36 -2.82
CA VAL A 204 -8.96 2.60 -2.04
C VAL A 204 -7.84 3.53 -1.56
N GLU A 205 -7.28 4.33 -2.47
CA GLU A 205 -6.25 5.32 -2.15
C GLU A 205 -6.73 6.35 -1.12
N ALA A 206 -7.94 6.90 -1.30
CA ALA A 206 -8.49 7.84 -0.34
C ALA A 206 -8.74 7.23 1.04
N ALA A 207 -9.19 5.96 1.09
CA ALA A 207 -9.38 5.26 2.36
C ALA A 207 -8.04 5.05 3.10
N ASP A 208 -6.99 4.68 2.37
CA ASP A 208 -5.63 4.54 2.91
C ASP A 208 -5.10 5.88 3.42
N ASP A 209 -5.13 6.91 2.57
CA ASP A 209 -4.67 8.26 2.92
C ASP A 209 -5.37 8.82 4.17
N ILE A 210 -6.71 8.63 4.28
CA ILE A 210 -7.49 9.09 5.45
C ILE A 210 -7.04 8.36 6.72
N CYS A 211 -6.95 7.02 6.67
CA CYS A 211 -6.57 6.24 7.84
C CYS A 211 -5.10 6.50 8.22
N TYR A 212 -4.19 6.43 7.25
CA TYR A 212 -2.76 6.59 7.48
C TYR A 212 -2.47 7.90 8.22
N GLN A 213 -2.89 9.03 7.67
CA GLN A 213 -2.54 10.35 8.22
C GLN A 213 -3.15 10.60 9.62
N ILE A 214 -4.41 10.21 9.80
CA ILE A 214 -5.13 10.52 11.05
C ILE A 214 -4.73 9.58 12.19
N MET A 215 -4.47 8.31 11.89
CA MET A 215 -3.99 7.35 12.88
C MET A 215 -2.55 7.63 13.32
N ASP A 216 -1.71 8.12 12.40
CA ASP A 216 -0.33 8.51 12.75
C ASP A 216 -0.30 9.66 13.76
N LEU A 217 -1.23 10.62 13.69
CA LEU A 217 -1.35 11.69 14.69
C LEU A 217 -1.74 11.14 16.09
N GLU A 218 -2.69 10.19 16.12
CA GLU A 218 -3.08 9.54 17.38
C GLU A 218 -1.93 8.72 17.97
N ASP A 219 -1.23 7.94 17.14
CA ASP A 219 -0.09 7.14 17.58
C ASP A 219 1.06 8.03 18.07
N ALA A 220 1.32 9.14 17.39
CA ALA A 220 2.31 10.12 17.84
C ALA A 220 1.96 10.75 19.20
N TYR A 221 0.67 10.99 19.44
CA TYR A 221 0.20 11.42 20.76
C TYR A 221 0.42 10.33 21.82
N LYS A 222 0.02 9.08 21.54
CA LYS A 222 0.21 7.95 22.47
C LYS A 222 1.68 7.70 22.81
N LEU A 223 2.57 7.93 21.86
CA LEU A 223 4.03 7.83 22.03
C LEU A 223 4.65 9.08 22.63
N LYS A 224 3.86 10.11 22.97
CA LYS A 224 4.31 11.40 23.50
C LYS A 224 5.27 12.18 22.59
N ILE A 225 5.21 11.93 21.30
CA ILE A 225 5.89 12.71 20.26
C ILE A 225 5.15 14.04 20.05
N LEU A 226 3.80 13.99 20.09
CA LEU A 226 2.93 15.15 20.10
C LEU A 226 2.30 15.34 21.49
N SER A 227 2.17 16.58 21.93
CA SER A 227 1.33 16.89 23.09
C SER A 227 -0.17 16.72 22.74
N ARG A 228 -1.01 16.64 23.77
CA ARG A 228 -2.45 16.62 23.61
C ARG A 228 -2.96 17.84 22.85
N GLU A 229 -2.47 19.02 23.19
CA GLU A 229 -2.84 20.30 22.58
C GLU A 229 -2.49 20.34 21.11
N GLU A 230 -1.27 19.92 20.74
CA GLU A 230 -0.82 19.84 19.34
C GLU A 230 -1.67 18.88 18.52
N CYS A 231 -1.91 17.67 19.05
CA CYS A 231 -2.73 16.67 18.36
C CYS A 231 -4.18 17.16 18.19
N THR A 232 -4.78 17.75 19.23
CA THR A 232 -6.12 18.31 19.20
C THR A 232 -6.25 19.42 18.16
N GLU A 233 -5.30 20.36 18.11
CA GLU A 233 -5.36 21.48 17.16
C GLU A 233 -5.20 21.00 15.71
N LEU A 234 -4.32 20.04 15.45
CA LEU A 234 -4.19 19.41 14.13
C LEU A 234 -5.51 18.74 13.71
N LEU A 235 -6.15 17.96 14.59
CA LEU A 235 -7.43 17.34 14.29
C LEU A 235 -8.54 18.37 14.06
N TYR A 236 -8.59 19.42 14.85
CA TYR A 236 -9.57 20.51 14.66
C TYR A 236 -9.42 21.25 13.33
N SER A 237 -8.21 21.33 12.77
CA SER A 237 -7.98 22.03 11.50
C SER A 237 -8.78 21.44 10.33
N PHE A 238 -9.11 20.14 10.40
CA PHE A 238 -9.94 19.45 9.39
C PHE A 238 -11.42 19.81 9.45
N LEU A 239 -11.92 20.26 10.62
CA LEU A 239 -13.33 20.47 10.86
C LEU A 239 -13.76 21.91 10.52
N PRO A 240 -14.89 22.10 9.81
CA PRO A 240 -15.48 23.42 9.67
C PRO A 240 -15.97 23.96 11.02
N ASP A 241 -16.11 25.28 11.13
CA ASP A 241 -16.38 25.93 12.41
C ASP A 241 -17.59 25.37 13.19
N PRO A 242 -18.76 25.07 12.57
CA PRO A 242 -19.88 24.46 13.29
C PRO A 242 -19.57 23.09 13.87
N GLU A 243 -18.83 22.25 13.12
CA GLU A 243 -18.44 20.91 13.59
C GLU A 243 -17.35 21.01 14.68
N ARG A 244 -16.44 22.00 14.57
CA ARG A 244 -15.41 22.28 15.58
C ARG A 244 -16.06 22.72 16.90
N GLU A 245 -17.06 23.61 16.87
CA GLU A 245 -17.80 24.03 18.05
C GLU A 245 -18.57 22.86 18.71
N GLU A 246 -19.22 22.03 17.89
CA GLU A 246 -19.89 20.83 18.39
C GLU A 246 -18.89 19.88 19.04
N ALA A 247 -17.79 19.57 18.37
CA ALA A 247 -16.74 18.69 18.88
C ALA A 247 -16.15 19.24 20.17
N GLY A 248 -15.90 20.55 20.26
CA GLY A 248 -15.41 21.22 21.48
C GLY A 248 -16.33 21.05 22.68
N ARG A 249 -17.65 21.12 22.45
CA ARG A 249 -18.63 20.88 23.52
C ARG A 249 -18.62 19.43 24.01
N VAL A 250 -18.46 18.47 23.11
CA VAL A 250 -18.43 17.06 23.48
C VAL A 250 -17.15 16.72 24.24
N ILE A 251 -15.98 17.09 23.71
CA ILE A 251 -14.71 16.77 24.38
C ILE A 251 -14.58 17.47 25.74
N GLY A 252 -15.20 18.66 25.92
CA GLY A 252 -15.26 19.33 27.22
C GLY A 252 -16.05 18.55 28.30
N GLN A 253 -16.80 17.53 27.92
CA GLN A 253 -17.52 16.64 28.85
C GLN A 253 -16.76 15.33 29.13
N LEU A 254 -15.71 15.04 28.33
CA LEU A 254 -14.87 13.86 28.50
C LEU A 254 -13.69 14.18 29.42
N SER A 255 -13.47 13.35 30.42
CA SER A 255 -12.40 13.53 31.40
C SER A 255 -11.09 12.86 31.00
N ASP A 256 -11.13 11.87 30.09
CA ASP A 256 -9.96 11.14 29.61
C ASP A 256 -9.45 11.72 28.30
N ASP A 257 -8.17 12.09 28.26
CA ASP A 257 -7.56 12.70 27.08
C ASP A 257 -7.52 11.75 25.88
N ASN A 258 -7.37 10.43 26.10
CA ASN A 258 -7.39 9.46 24.99
C ASN A 258 -8.79 9.37 24.38
N GLU A 259 -9.85 9.41 25.19
CA GLU A 259 -11.23 9.44 24.68
C GLU A 259 -11.52 10.72 23.89
N GLN A 260 -10.97 11.87 24.33
CA GLN A 260 -11.08 13.13 23.58
C GLN A 260 -10.43 13.03 22.20
N ILE A 261 -9.20 12.52 22.13
CA ILE A 261 -8.49 12.33 20.84
C ILE A 261 -9.22 11.30 19.97
N ALA A 262 -9.67 10.17 20.53
CA ALA A 262 -10.40 9.15 19.80
C ALA A 262 -11.71 9.68 19.20
N TYR A 263 -12.45 10.51 19.96
CA TYR A 263 -13.64 11.18 19.47
C TYR A 263 -13.35 12.12 18.30
N LEU A 264 -12.33 12.98 18.42
CA LEU A 264 -11.92 13.91 17.37
C LEU A 264 -11.44 13.16 16.13
N ARG A 265 -10.63 12.11 16.29
CA ARG A 265 -10.24 11.21 15.21
C ARG A 265 -11.45 10.70 14.43
N GLY A 266 -12.45 10.15 15.13
CA GLY A 266 -13.68 9.65 14.52
C GLY A 266 -14.44 10.71 13.73
N LYS A 267 -14.54 11.94 14.27
CA LYS A 267 -15.15 13.08 13.57
C LYS A 267 -14.39 13.45 12.31
N VAL A 268 -13.05 13.52 12.37
CA VAL A 268 -12.19 13.87 11.22
C VAL A 268 -12.25 12.79 10.13
N VAL A 269 -12.14 11.52 10.49
CA VAL A 269 -12.28 10.40 9.54
C VAL A 269 -13.62 10.45 8.82
N ASN A 270 -14.73 10.69 9.57
CA ASN A 270 -16.04 10.85 8.96
C ASN A 270 -16.10 12.05 8.01
N ARG A 271 -15.56 13.21 8.42
CA ARG A 271 -15.53 14.42 7.57
C ARG A 271 -14.76 14.21 6.30
N LEU A 272 -13.57 13.61 6.37
CA LEU A 272 -12.75 13.30 5.20
C LEU A 272 -13.43 12.26 4.29
N THR A 273 -14.10 11.26 4.87
CA THR A 273 -14.88 10.27 4.11
C THR A 273 -15.98 10.95 3.29
N LEU A 274 -16.76 11.85 3.90
CA LEU A 274 -17.80 12.62 3.19
C LEU A 274 -17.19 13.50 2.09
N SER A 275 -16.09 14.21 2.39
CA SER A 275 -15.40 15.05 1.40
C SER A 275 -14.83 14.21 0.23
N ALA A 276 -14.36 12.99 0.48
CA ALA A 276 -13.89 12.08 -0.58
C ALA A 276 -15.03 11.63 -1.50
N ILE A 277 -16.22 11.36 -0.92
CA ILE A 277 -17.44 11.02 -1.70
C ILE A 277 -17.82 12.19 -2.61
N ASP A 278 -17.93 13.39 -2.04
CA ASP A 278 -18.29 14.60 -2.80
C ASP A 278 -17.29 14.87 -3.92
N THR A 279 -15.99 14.72 -3.62
CA THR A 279 -14.91 14.90 -4.62
C THR A 279 -14.98 13.86 -5.72
N PHE A 280 -15.21 12.59 -5.40
CA PHE A 280 -15.35 11.54 -6.41
C PHE A 280 -16.53 11.81 -7.33
N LEU A 281 -17.70 12.18 -6.79
CA LEU A 281 -18.88 12.47 -7.57
C LEU A 281 -18.70 13.71 -8.46
N ALA A 282 -18.03 14.75 -7.95
CA ALA A 282 -17.70 15.96 -8.71
C ALA A 282 -16.78 15.68 -9.92
N HIS A 283 -15.86 14.71 -9.81
CA HIS A 283 -14.92 14.32 -10.85
C HIS A 283 -15.28 12.99 -11.53
N ARG A 284 -16.51 12.51 -11.36
CA ARG A 284 -16.94 11.18 -11.83
C ARG A 284 -16.64 10.95 -13.31
N GLU A 285 -16.96 11.92 -14.17
CA GLU A 285 -16.75 11.78 -15.62
C GLU A 285 -15.27 11.68 -15.97
N GLU A 286 -14.42 12.52 -15.37
CA GLU A 286 -12.97 12.47 -15.57
C GLU A 286 -12.37 11.14 -15.11
N ILE A 287 -12.84 10.62 -13.97
CA ILE A 287 -12.42 9.33 -13.41
C ILE A 287 -12.83 8.19 -14.34
N LEU A 288 -14.07 8.18 -14.83
CA LEU A 288 -14.57 7.15 -15.75
C LEU A 288 -13.90 7.21 -17.13
N CYS A 289 -13.55 8.40 -17.60
CA CYS A 289 -12.81 8.60 -18.86
C CYS A 289 -11.30 8.40 -18.71
N GLY A 290 -10.79 8.12 -17.50
CA GLY A 290 -9.36 7.94 -17.25
C GLY A 290 -8.50 9.21 -17.37
N THR A 291 -9.13 10.38 -17.33
CA THR A 291 -8.46 11.70 -17.46
C THR A 291 -8.26 12.41 -16.13
N PHE A 292 -8.78 11.87 -15.04
CA PHE A 292 -8.54 12.42 -13.70
C PHE A 292 -7.10 12.13 -13.24
N HIS A 293 -6.36 13.18 -12.94
CA HIS A 293 -4.98 13.11 -12.47
C HIS A 293 -4.86 13.48 -10.98
N GLY A 294 -4.04 12.75 -10.25
CA GLY A 294 -3.82 12.97 -8.82
C GLY A 294 -4.64 12.06 -7.92
N SER A 295 -4.96 12.53 -6.70
CA SER A 295 -5.72 11.80 -5.68
C SER A 295 -6.97 12.56 -5.28
N LEU A 296 -7.96 11.86 -4.71
CA LEU A 296 -9.17 12.50 -4.18
C LEU A 296 -8.82 13.49 -3.06
N ILE A 297 -7.89 13.13 -2.17
CA ILE A 297 -7.42 14.05 -1.10
C ILE A 297 -6.85 15.34 -1.69
N GLY A 298 -6.06 15.23 -2.77
CA GLY A 298 -5.49 16.39 -3.47
C GLY A 298 -6.53 17.27 -4.16
N ALA A 299 -7.72 16.74 -4.48
CA ALA A 299 -8.81 17.45 -5.14
C ALA A 299 -9.92 17.93 -4.17
N MET A 300 -9.83 17.60 -2.87
CA MET A 300 -10.79 18.10 -1.86
C MET A 300 -10.80 19.62 -1.75
N GLU A 301 -11.76 20.14 -0.99
CA GLU A 301 -11.82 21.57 -0.65
C GLU A 301 -10.53 22.05 0.03
N LYS A 302 -10.27 23.37 -0.08
CA LYS A 302 -9.05 24.01 0.38
C LYS A 302 -8.74 23.72 1.86
N ARG A 303 -9.73 23.77 2.75
CA ARG A 303 -9.54 23.50 4.19
C ARG A 303 -8.95 22.11 4.43
N GLN A 304 -9.56 21.06 3.87
CA GLN A 304 -9.10 19.68 4.06
C GLN A 304 -7.71 19.47 3.48
N ARG A 305 -7.42 20.02 2.32
CA ARG A 305 -6.09 19.94 1.70
C ARG A 305 -5.00 20.61 2.54
N GLU A 306 -5.28 21.79 3.08
CA GLU A 306 -4.34 22.54 3.93
C GLU A 306 -4.12 21.82 5.27
N ALA A 307 -5.20 21.33 5.90
CA ALA A 307 -5.13 20.55 7.13
C ALA A 307 -4.33 19.26 6.91
N TYR A 308 -4.59 18.54 5.81
CA TYR A 308 -3.86 17.33 5.46
C TYR A 308 -2.37 17.60 5.22
N ARG A 309 -2.04 18.70 4.55
CA ARG A 309 -0.65 19.12 4.35
C ARG A 309 0.05 19.42 5.66
N ALA A 310 -0.58 20.21 6.54
CA ALA A 310 -0.01 20.54 7.86
C ALA A 310 0.23 19.28 8.70
N ALA A 311 -0.74 18.36 8.74
CA ALA A 311 -0.60 17.09 9.43
C ALA A 311 0.57 16.25 8.86
N ARG A 312 0.71 16.21 7.52
CA ARG A 312 1.78 15.49 6.83
C ARG A 312 3.17 16.10 7.11
N GLU A 313 3.29 17.42 7.16
CA GLU A 313 4.53 18.11 7.51
C GLU A 313 4.97 17.74 8.93
N VAL A 314 4.04 17.77 9.90
CA VAL A 314 4.34 17.35 11.28
C VAL A 314 4.73 15.88 11.36
N ALA A 315 4.04 15.00 10.63
CA ALA A 315 4.37 13.59 10.58
C ALA A 315 5.78 13.37 9.99
N PHE A 316 6.11 14.06 8.90
CA PHE A 316 7.42 13.97 8.27
C PHE A 316 8.55 14.44 9.21
N ASP A 317 8.39 15.61 9.82
CA ASP A 317 9.45 16.23 10.61
C ASP A 317 9.67 15.56 11.97
N ARG A 318 8.63 15.02 12.61
CA ARG A 318 8.69 14.56 14.00
C ARG A 318 8.46 13.06 14.19
N ILE A 319 7.72 12.41 13.27
CA ILE A 319 7.34 11.01 13.42
C ILE A 319 8.34 10.11 12.68
N TYR A 320 8.55 10.35 11.38
CA TYR A 320 9.33 9.42 10.55
C TYR A 320 10.84 9.53 10.77
N TYR A 321 11.33 10.61 11.37
CA TYR A 321 12.73 10.81 11.74
C TYR A 321 13.02 10.63 13.24
N ALA A 322 12.09 10.04 14.01
CA ALA A 322 12.37 9.69 15.39
C ALA A 322 13.56 8.72 15.48
N GLY A 323 14.46 8.93 16.44
CA GLY A 323 15.73 8.18 16.55
C GLY A 323 15.53 6.66 16.58
N GLU A 324 14.51 6.18 17.30
CA GLU A 324 14.17 4.76 17.38
C GLU A 324 13.72 4.17 16.02
N VAL A 325 13.07 4.97 15.16
CA VAL A 325 12.69 4.57 13.80
C VAL A 325 13.95 4.43 12.95
N LEU A 326 14.85 5.40 13.01
CA LEU A 326 16.09 5.40 12.23
C LEU A 326 17.03 4.23 12.61
N ASP A 327 17.15 3.88 13.88
CA ASP A 327 17.99 2.77 14.34
C ASP A 327 17.52 1.43 13.72
N ILE A 328 16.22 1.23 13.64
CA ILE A 328 15.63 0.01 13.06
C ILE A 328 15.73 0.03 11.54
N GLU A 329 15.57 1.19 10.90
CA GLU A 329 15.83 1.32 9.46
C GLU A 329 17.27 0.95 9.12
N LEU A 330 18.25 1.48 9.85
CA LEU A 330 19.68 1.14 9.66
C LEU A 330 19.97 -0.36 9.84
N ALA A 331 19.33 -1.00 10.83
CA ALA A 331 19.42 -2.43 11.02
C ALA A 331 18.79 -3.18 9.81
N GLY A 332 17.64 -2.71 9.31
CA GLY A 332 16.94 -3.22 8.15
C GLY A 332 17.82 -3.30 6.91
N PHE A 333 18.56 -2.24 6.58
CA PHE A 333 19.48 -2.20 5.44
C PHE A 333 20.52 -3.35 5.49
N ARG A 334 21.11 -3.61 6.64
CA ARG A 334 22.08 -4.71 6.82
C ARG A 334 21.43 -6.08 6.71
N ILE A 335 20.25 -6.23 7.30
CA ILE A 335 19.50 -7.49 7.29
C ILE A 335 19.12 -7.84 5.85
N PHE A 336 18.52 -6.91 5.10
CA PHE A 336 18.12 -7.14 3.71
C PHE A 336 19.31 -7.48 2.82
N SER A 337 20.41 -6.74 2.90
CA SER A 337 21.60 -7.02 2.11
C SER A 337 22.15 -8.42 2.39
N SER A 338 22.25 -8.80 3.66
CA SER A 338 22.73 -10.13 4.05
C SER A 338 21.80 -11.26 3.59
N LEU A 339 20.48 -11.07 3.73
CA LEU A 339 19.50 -12.06 3.30
C LEU A 339 19.51 -12.24 1.78
N LEU A 340 19.54 -11.15 1.00
CA LEU A 340 19.58 -11.19 -0.46
C LEU A 340 20.85 -11.87 -0.95
N ASP A 341 22.03 -11.49 -0.44
CA ASP A 341 23.28 -12.15 -0.80
C ASP A 341 23.22 -13.66 -0.54
N ASN A 342 22.83 -14.05 0.66
CA ASN A 342 22.78 -15.46 1.04
C ASN A 342 21.79 -16.28 0.21
N LEU A 343 20.59 -15.71 -0.06
CA LEU A 343 19.54 -16.43 -0.80
C LEU A 343 19.85 -16.55 -2.28
N ILE A 344 20.42 -15.52 -2.90
CA ILE A 344 20.82 -15.56 -4.30
C ILE A 344 22.00 -16.51 -4.50
N GLU A 345 23.03 -16.39 -3.65
CA GLU A 345 24.18 -17.30 -3.68
C GLU A 345 23.80 -18.76 -3.44
N ALA A 346 22.86 -19.03 -2.51
CA ALA A 346 22.39 -20.38 -2.26
C ALA A 346 21.72 -20.99 -3.50
N GLN A 347 20.96 -20.20 -4.26
CA GLN A 347 20.29 -20.67 -5.48
C GLN A 347 21.28 -20.83 -6.66
N LEU A 348 22.39 -20.11 -6.67
CA LEU A 348 23.46 -20.25 -7.68
C LEU A 348 24.34 -21.47 -7.38
N HIS A 349 24.49 -21.83 -6.13
CA HIS A 349 25.36 -22.93 -5.66
C HIS A 349 24.59 -23.93 -4.79
N PRO A 350 23.58 -24.61 -5.33
CA PRO A 350 22.69 -25.49 -4.56
C PRO A 350 23.40 -26.70 -3.94
N GLU A 351 24.55 -27.07 -4.47
CA GLU A 351 25.37 -28.21 -3.98
C GLU A 351 26.04 -27.95 -2.63
N ARG A 352 26.27 -26.68 -2.27
CA ARG A 352 27.00 -26.30 -1.05
C ARG A 352 26.21 -26.70 0.21
N ALA A 353 26.93 -27.11 1.24
CA ALA A 353 26.30 -27.48 2.53
C ALA A 353 25.48 -26.34 3.14
N TYR A 354 25.98 -25.10 3.05
CA TYR A 354 25.28 -23.91 3.54
C TYR A 354 23.98 -23.61 2.76
N SER A 355 23.99 -23.82 1.45
CA SER A 355 22.81 -23.63 0.59
C SER A 355 21.70 -24.63 0.95
N LYS A 356 22.06 -25.88 1.26
CA LYS A 356 21.12 -26.92 1.71
C LYS A 356 20.42 -26.54 3.02
N LEU A 357 21.10 -25.83 3.92
CA LEU A 357 20.49 -25.33 5.16
C LEU A 357 19.43 -24.26 4.86
N TRP A 358 19.70 -23.35 3.91
CA TRP A 358 18.71 -22.38 3.45
C TRP A 358 17.48 -23.05 2.85
N PHE A 359 17.65 -24.01 1.94
CA PHE A 359 16.53 -24.71 1.31
C PHE A 359 15.68 -25.49 2.33
N ASN A 360 16.28 -26.05 3.36
CA ASN A 360 15.55 -26.69 4.46
C ASN A 360 14.77 -25.69 5.33
N ARG A 361 15.18 -24.41 5.35
CA ARG A 361 14.55 -23.34 6.14
C ARG A 361 13.41 -22.66 5.41
N ILE A 362 13.50 -22.55 4.08
CA ILE A 362 12.55 -21.84 3.23
C ILE A 362 11.31 -22.72 2.99
N PRO A 363 10.09 -22.20 3.19
CA PRO A 363 8.87 -22.92 2.87
C PRO A 363 8.81 -23.30 1.38
N SER A 364 8.36 -24.53 1.09
CA SER A 364 8.29 -25.09 -0.27
C SER A 364 7.40 -24.32 -1.26
N GLN A 365 6.61 -23.37 -0.78
CA GLN A 365 5.81 -22.52 -1.66
C GLN A 365 6.66 -21.57 -2.53
N TYR A 366 7.88 -21.23 -2.08
CA TYR A 366 8.80 -20.38 -2.83
C TYR A 366 9.68 -21.24 -3.75
N ASP A 367 9.68 -20.94 -5.05
CA ASP A 367 10.48 -21.68 -6.01
C ASP A 367 11.94 -21.23 -5.96
N MET A 368 12.79 -21.97 -5.28
CA MET A 368 14.23 -21.74 -5.20
C MET A 368 15.01 -22.43 -6.31
N SER A 369 14.34 -22.97 -7.34
CA SER A 369 14.93 -23.71 -8.44
C SER A 369 14.84 -23.02 -9.80
N SER A 370 14.43 -21.74 -9.81
CA SER A 370 14.30 -20.97 -11.05
C SER A 370 15.55 -21.09 -11.94
N PRO A 371 15.40 -21.32 -13.25
CA PRO A 371 16.54 -21.44 -14.16
C PRO A 371 17.22 -20.11 -14.45
N THR A 372 16.51 -18.98 -14.36
CA THR A 372 17.02 -17.64 -14.67
C THR A 372 17.45 -16.88 -13.42
N LEU A 373 18.43 -16.01 -13.56
CA LEU A 373 18.87 -15.13 -12.47
C LEU A 373 17.74 -14.19 -12.01
N TYR A 374 16.92 -13.68 -12.95
CA TYR A 374 15.74 -12.89 -12.63
C TYR A 374 14.80 -13.65 -11.70
N GLY A 375 14.46 -14.89 -12.03
CA GLY A 375 13.57 -15.70 -11.21
C GLY A 375 14.16 -16.07 -9.84
N LYS A 376 15.51 -16.27 -9.75
CA LYS A 376 16.19 -16.51 -8.47
C LYS A 376 16.11 -15.29 -7.55
N ILE A 377 16.34 -14.09 -8.07
CA ILE A 377 16.22 -12.84 -7.32
C ILE A 377 14.76 -12.63 -6.89
N GLN A 378 13.81 -12.85 -7.82
CA GLN A 378 12.38 -12.69 -7.52
C GLN A 378 11.93 -13.66 -6.41
N SER A 379 12.36 -14.92 -6.43
CA SER A 379 12.04 -15.88 -5.38
C SER A 379 12.63 -15.52 -4.02
N ALA A 380 13.85 -14.94 -4.01
CA ALA A 380 14.45 -14.41 -2.78
C ALA A 380 13.62 -13.24 -2.22
N LEU A 381 13.17 -12.32 -3.08
CA LEU A 381 12.32 -11.20 -2.69
C LEU A 381 10.93 -11.67 -2.21
N ASP A 382 10.33 -12.65 -2.89
CA ASP A 382 9.07 -13.27 -2.46
C ASP A 382 9.17 -13.83 -1.03
N TYR A 383 10.27 -14.49 -0.72
CA TYR A 383 10.50 -15.05 0.62
C TYR A 383 10.74 -13.94 1.65
N ILE A 384 11.64 -12.98 1.36
CA ILE A 384 11.98 -11.88 2.27
C ILE A 384 10.76 -11.00 2.55
N SER A 385 10.01 -10.63 1.51
CA SER A 385 8.81 -9.81 1.68
C SER A 385 7.72 -10.50 2.50
N GLY A 386 7.73 -11.82 2.54
CA GLY A 386 6.87 -12.62 3.40
C GLY A 386 7.31 -12.72 4.85
N MET A 387 8.47 -12.19 5.23
CA MET A 387 8.93 -12.15 6.63
C MET A 387 8.22 -11.04 7.43
N THR A 388 8.40 -11.05 8.75
CA THR A 388 7.81 -10.08 9.69
C THR A 388 8.85 -9.60 10.68
#